data_5216b3acf928d1d8ac37e31ec6bb29d4
#
_entry.id   5216b3acf928d1d8ac37e31ec6bb29d4
#
_cell.length_a   1.000
_cell.length_b   1.000
_cell.length_c   1.000
_cell.angle_alpha   90.00
_cell.angle_beta   90.00
_cell.angle_gamma   90.00
#
_symmetry.space_group_name_H-M   'P 1'
#
loop_
_entity.id
_entity.type
_entity.pdbx_description
1 polymer ?
#
loop_
_entity_poly.entity_id
_entity_poly.type
_entity_poly.pdbx_seq_one_letter_code
_entity_poly.pdbx_strand_id
1 'polypeptide(L)'
;LEEMPYQYEEFTVQTWVENVYRLFTDRNFAIIDKDGKKIGYARSVWAMINLNTRKPADLLTLHGGSIVDYVCDEPCPIEKPSRIKVATDQPCAKLTAKYSDIDINGHVNSIRYIEHILDLFPIDLYKSKRIQRFEMAYVAESYYGDELSFFEEEVSENEYHVEIKKNGSEVVC
;
A
#
# COMPACT_ATOMS: atom_id res chain seq x y z
N LEU A 1 -11.65 -3.44 5.26
CA LEU A 1 -12.26 -3.82 6.54
C LEU A 1 -13.78 -3.82 6.41
N GLU A 2 -14.44 -4.90 6.81
CA GLU A 2 -15.91 -4.99 6.89
C GLU A 2 -16.41 -4.31 8.16
N GLU A 3 -15.66 -4.44 9.24
CA GLU A 3 -15.96 -3.88 10.56
C GLU A 3 -14.67 -3.34 11.20
N MET A 4 -14.76 -2.22 11.93
CA MET A 4 -13.63 -1.67 12.67
C MET A 4 -13.73 -2.10 14.13
N PRO A 5 -12.63 -2.56 14.76
CA PRO A 5 -12.60 -2.78 16.19
C PRO A 5 -12.86 -1.45 16.92
N TYR A 6 -13.59 -1.51 18.04
CA TYR A 6 -13.78 -0.34 18.88
C TYR A 6 -12.48 0.03 19.61
N GLN A 7 -12.42 1.26 20.05
CA GLN A 7 -11.30 1.73 20.87
C GLN A 7 -11.10 0.82 22.09
N TYR A 8 -9.87 0.35 22.31
CA TYR A 8 -9.45 -0.59 23.36
C TYR A 8 -9.91 -2.04 23.17
N GLU A 9 -10.55 -2.40 22.09
CA GLU A 9 -10.76 -3.81 21.77
C GLU A 9 -9.47 -4.46 21.27
N GLU A 10 -9.26 -5.70 21.70
CA GLU A 10 -8.18 -6.52 21.18
C GLU A 10 -8.56 -7.10 19.81
N PHE A 11 -7.60 -7.13 18.92
CA PHE A 11 -7.72 -7.82 17.64
C PHE A 11 -6.41 -8.52 17.31
N THR A 12 -6.49 -9.54 16.45
CA THR A 12 -5.34 -10.29 15.97
C THR A 12 -5.08 -9.96 14.51
N VAL A 13 -3.82 -9.78 14.13
CA VAL A 13 -3.38 -9.71 12.73
C VAL A 13 -2.75 -11.05 12.38
N GLN A 14 -3.43 -11.83 11.57
CA GLN A 14 -2.89 -13.06 10.96
C GLN A 14 -2.20 -12.69 9.65
N THR A 15 -1.06 -13.33 9.33
CA THR A 15 -0.40 -13.14 8.04
C THR A 15 0.15 -14.46 7.53
N TRP A 16 0.09 -14.66 6.20
CA TRP A 16 0.63 -15.86 5.54
C TRP A 16 1.17 -15.53 4.16
N VAL A 17 2.09 -16.37 3.67
CA VAL A 17 2.64 -16.28 2.32
C VAL A 17 1.78 -17.15 1.41
N GLU A 18 1.18 -16.56 0.37
CA GLU A 18 0.39 -17.28 -0.63
C GLU A 18 1.27 -17.85 -1.74
N ASN A 19 2.23 -17.04 -2.22
CA ASN A 19 3.14 -17.45 -3.29
C ASN A 19 4.54 -16.92 -3.07
N VAL A 20 5.53 -17.68 -3.53
CA VAL A 20 6.93 -17.29 -3.62
C VAL A 20 7.36 -17.29 -5.07
N TYR A 21 7.84 -16.16 -5.54
CA TYR A 21 8.46 -15.98 -6.85
C TYR A 21 9.96 -15.70 -6.69
N ARG A 22 10.67 -15.66 -7.78
CA ARG A 22 12.12 -15.43 -7.73
C ARG A 22 12.50 -14.12 -7.05
N LEU A 23 11.75 -13.03 -7.30
CA LEU A 23 12.09 -11.68 -6.82
C LEU A 23 11.10 -11.10 -5.81
N PHE A 24 9.97 -11.75 -5.57
CA PHE A 24 8.93 -11.28 -4.65
C PHE A 24 8.07 -12.40 -4.10
N THR A 25 7.31 -12.09 -3.05
CA THR A 25 6.29 -12.97 -2.46
C THR A 25 4.96 -12.24 -2.45
N ASP A 26 3.86 -12.99 -2.65
CA ASP A 26 2.50 -12.55 -2.31
C ASP A 26 2.25 -12.89 -0.84
N ARG A 27 1.93 -11.90 -0.04
CA ARG A 27 1.62 -12.04 1.38
C ARG A 27 0.24 -11.50 1.67
N ASN A 28 -0.54 -12.28 2.37
CA ASN A 28 -1.89 -11.95 2.78
C ASN A 28 -1.96 -11.64 4.27
N PHE A 29 -3.01 -10.92 4.65
CA PHE A 29 -3.32 -10.57 6.03
C PHE A 29 -4.81 -10.72 6.27
N ALA A 30 -5.17 -11.10 7.49
CA ALA A 30 -6.53 -11.03 8.01
C ALA A 30 -6.52 -10.30 9.34
N ILE A 31 -7.53 -9.48 9.58
CA ILE A 31 -7.82 -8.91 10.87
C ILE A 31 -8.92 -9.74 11.50
N ILE A 32 -8.68 -10.22 12.72
CA ILE A 32 -9.56 -11.12 13.46
C ILE A 32 -9.96 -10.40 14.74
N ASP A 33 -11.24 -10.28 14.99
CA ASP A 33 -11.76 -9.66 16.21
C ASP A 33 -11.56 -10.55 17.45
N LYS A 34 -11.97 -10.05 18.61
CA LYS A 34 -11.89 -10.77 19.88
C LYS A 34 -12.69 -12.08 19.93
N ASP A 35 -13.69 -12.21 19.07
CA ASP A 35 -14.58 -13.38 19.00
C ASP A 35 -14.09 -14.40 17.95
N GLY A 36 -12.95 -14.14 17.30
CA GLY A 36 -12.36 -15.01 16.29
C GLY A 36 -12.92 -14.83 14.89
N LYS A 37 -13.75 -13.82 14.64
CA LYS A 37 -14.31 -13.50 13.31
C LYS A 37 -13.30 -12.69 12.50
N LYS A 38 -13.07 -13.08 11.24
CA LYS A 38 -12.30 -12.29 10.30
C LYS A 38 -13.11 -11.08 9.83
N ILE A 39 -12.66 -9.88 10.15
CA ILE A 39 -13.35 -8.61 9.90
C ILE A 39 -12.68 -7.76 8.81
N GLY A 40 -11.59 -8.24 8.24
CA GLY A 40 -10.92 -7.55 7.15
C GLY A 40 -9.74 -8.33 6.60
N TYR A 41 -9.34 -7.98 5.38
CA TYR A 41 -8.24 -8.61 4.67
C TYR A 41 -7.36 -7.57 3.98
N ALA A 42 -6.08 -7.94 3.80
CA ALA A 42 -5.16 -7.20 2.95
C ALA A 42 -4.26 -8.17 2.16
N ARG A 43 -3.79 -7.70 1.01
CA ARG A 43 -2.75 -8.34 0.20
C ARG A 43 -1.59 -7.40 0.01
N SER A 44 -0.39 -7.93 -0.03
CA SER A 44 0.82 -7.16 -0.33
C SER A 44 1.80 -7.99 -1.14
N VAL A 45 2.60 -7.31 -1.94
CA VAL A 45 3.72 -7.88 -2.69
C VAL A 45 5.01 -7.40 -2.04
N TRP A 46 5.86 -8.32 -1.65
CA TRP A 46 7.12 -8.02 -0.96
C TRP A 46 8.30 -8.42 -1.81
N ALA A 47 9.09 -7.44 -2.23
CA ALA A 47 10.36 -7.67 -2.90
C ALA A 47 11.52 -7.61 -1.88
N MET A 48 12.50 -8.48 -2.05
CA MET A 48 13.74 -8.38 -1.29
C MET A 48 14.78 -7.62 -2.10
N ILE A 49 15.42 -6.66 -1.47
CA ILE A 49 16.46 -5.82 -2.08
C ILE A 49 17.79 -6.05 -1.36
N ASN A 50 18.85 -6.27 -2.12
CA ASN A 50 20.20 -6.26 -1.59
C ASN A 50 20.59 -4.82 -1.24
N LEU A 51 20.84 -4.55 0.04
CA LEU A 51 21.11 -3.20 0.56
C LEU A 51 22.38 -2.55 -0.05
N ASN A 52 23.39 -3.34 -0.41
CA ASN A 52 24.64 -2.82 -0.96
C ASN A 52 24.51 -2.48 -2.45
N THR A 53 23.81 -3.31 -3.22
CA THR A 53 23.69 -3.14 -4.67
C THR A 53 22.41 -2.44 -5.09
N ARG A 54 21.44 -2.28 -4.17
CA ARG A 54 20.08 -1.77 -4.40
C ARG A 54 19.31 -2.53 -5.50
N LYS A 55 19.73 -3.77 -5.78
CA LYS A 55 19.07 -4.63 -6.78
C LYS A 55 18.19 -5.68 -6.10
N PRO A 56 17.12 -6.13 -6.77
CA PRO A 56 16.33 -7.25 -6.28
C PRO A 56 17.20 -8.49 -6.02
N ALA A 57 16.99 -9.16 -4.90
CA ALA A 57 17.64 -10.41 -4.54
C ALA A 57 16.79 -11.61 -4.96
N ASP A 58 17.46 -12.69 -5.36
CA ASP A 58 16.78 -13.94 -5.72
C ASP A 58 16.38 -14.70 -4.45
N LEU A 59 15.07 -14.69 -4.15
CA LEU A 59 14.49 -15.32 -2.96
C LEU A 59 14.70 -16.84 -2.94
N LEU A 60 14.75 -17.49 -4.11
CA LEU A 60 14.87 -18.94 -4.21
C LEU A 60 16.29 -19.45 -3.95
N THR A 61 17.26 -18.56 -3.87
CA THR A 61 18.65 -18.89 -3.54
C THR A 61 19.00 -18.62 -2.08
N LEU A 62 18.22 -17.82 -1.38
CA LEU A 62 18.45 -17.46 0.02
C LEU A 62 18.16 -18.65 0.93
N HIS A 63 19.08 -18.94 1.85
CA HIS A 63 18.99 -20.06 2.80
C HIS A 63 18.59 -21.39 2.14
N GLY A 64 19.09 -21.64 0.92
CA GLY A 64 18.76 -22.88 0.17
C GLY A 64 17.33 -22.92 -0.36
N GLY A 65 16.66 -21.78 -0.48
CA GLY A 65 15.29 -21.69 -0.99
C GLY A 65 14.19 -22.02 0.03
N SER A 66 14.53 -22.13 1.32
CA SER A 66 13.60 -22.53 2.39
C SER A 66 12.37 -21.62 2.55
N ILE A 67 12.36 -20.45 1.92
CA ILE A 67 11.20 -19.56 1.94
C ILE A 67 9.92 -20.21 1.35
N VAL A 68 10.08 -21.17 0.44
CA VAL A 68 8.94 -21.90 -0.14
C VAL A 68 8.21 -22.80 0.86
N ASP A 69 8.91 -23.20 1.94
CA ASP A 69 8.34 -24.03 3.01
C ASP A 69 7.30 -23.27 3.86
N TYR A 70 7.27 -21.93 3.74
CA TYR A 70 6.31 -21.07 4.45
C TYR A 70 5.07 -20.73 3.63
N VAL A 71 4.92 -21.30 2.42
CA VAL A 71 3.72 -21.12 1.60
C VAL A 71 2.54 -21.82 2.29
N CYS A 72 1.42 -21.11 2.39
CA CYS A 72 0.21 -21.59 3.02
C CYS A 72 -0.96 -21.49 2.02
N ASP A 73 -1.72 -22.58 1.87
CA ASP A 73 -2.84 -22.68 0.94
C ASP A 73 -4.11 -21.96 1.43
N GLU A 74 -4.05 -21.22 2.54
CA GLU A 74 -5.20 -20.47 3.03
C GLU A 74 -5.63 -19.41 2.02
N PRO A 75 -6.88 -19.45 1.52
CA PRO A 75 -7.33 -18.50 0.50
C PRO A 75 -7.53 -17.11 1.09
N CYS A 76 -7.17 -16.08 0.31
CA CYS A 76 -7.53 -14.71 0.60
C CYS A 76 -8.75 -14.31 -0.26
N PRO A 77 -9.86 -13.87 0.33
CA PRO A 77 -11.11 -13.65 -0.39
C PRO A 77 -11.12 -12.36 -1.23
N ILE A 78 -10.15 -11.46 -1.02
CA ILE A 78 -10.07 -10.23 -1.80
C ILE A 78 -9.26 -10.44 -3.08
N GLU A 79 -9.61 -9.69 -4.12
CA GLU A 79 -8.91 -9.74 -5.41
C GLU A 79 -7.47 -9.23 -5.31
N LYS A 80 -6.64 -9.67 -6.26
CA LYS A 80 -5.27 -9.14 -6.41
C LYS A 80 -5.32 -7.67 -6.81
N PRO A 81 -4.28 -6.89 -6.40
CA PRO A 81 -4.21 -5.48 -6.79
C PRO A 81 -4.16 -5.32 -8.31
N SER A 82 -4.86 -4.31 -8.81
CA SER A 82 -4.86 -3.93 -10.21
C SER A 82 -3.78 -2.86 -10.48
N ARG A 83 -3.38 -2.75 -11.75
CA ARG A 83 -2.61 -1.59 -12.19
C ARG A 83 -3.59 -0.55 -12.72
N ILE A 84 -3.49 0.65 -12.19
CA ILE A 84 -4.25 1.80 -12.66
C ILE A 84 -3.37 2.73 -13.47
N LYS A 85 -4.00 3.60 -14.24
CA LYS A 85 -3.38 4.71 -14.93
C LYS A 85 -4.36 5.88 -14.89
N VAL A 86 -3.87 7.04 -14.50
CA VAL A 86 -4.65 8.28 -14.46
C VAL A 86 -4.45 9.01 -15.79
N ALA A 87 -5.53 9.44 -16.41
CA ALA A 87 -5.51 10.08 -17.73
C ALA A 87 -5.30 11.60 -17.66
N THR A 88 -5.62 12.24 -16.52
CA THR A 88 -5.45 13.70 -16.36
C THR A 88 -3.97 14.10 -16.30
N ASP A 89 -3.63 15.23 -16.91
CA ASP A 89 -2.32 15.87 -16.87
C ASP A 89 -2.27 17.07 -15.93
N GLN A 90 -3.40 17.43 -15.30
CA GLN A 90 -3.53 18.54 -14.37
C GLN A 90 -3.54 18.04 -12.93
N PRO A 91 -2.57 18.43 -12.10
CA PRO A 91 -2.57 18.04 -10.69
C PRO A 91 -3.69 18.76 -9.93
N CYS A 92 -4.43 18.01 -9.11
CA CYS A 92 -5.45 18.56 -8.20
C CYS A 92 -4.82 19.17 -6.94
N ALA A 93 -3.63 18.69 -6.54
CA ALA A 93 -2.89 19.20 -5.38
C ALA A 93 -1.38 19.06 -5.58
N LYS A 94 -0.63 19.87 -4.84
CA LYS A 94 0.84 19.80 -4.73
C LYS A 94 1.26 20.04 -3.29
N LEU A 95 2.28 19.32 -2.85
CA LEU A 95 2.95 19.55 -1.58
C LEU A 95 4.45 19.30 -1.69
N THR A 96 5.20 19.87 -0.76
CA THR A 96 6.63 19.56 -0.62
C THR A 96 6.80 18.62 0.57
N ALA A 97 7.49 17.51 0.38
CA ALA A 97 7.79 16.54 1.44
C ALA A 97 8.60 17.20 2.57
N LYS A 98 8.10 17.09 3.80
CA LYS A 98 8.63 17.75 5.01
C LYS A 98 9.24 16.71 5.95
N TYR A 99 9.86 17.20 7.02
CA TYR A 99 10.45 16.35 8.07
C TYR A 99 9.47 15.30 8.63
N SER A 100 8.21 15.68 8.83
CA SER A 100 7.17 14.77 9.35
C SER A 100 6.80 13.63 8.40
N ASP A 101 7.13 13.77 7.11
CA ASP A 101 6.86 12.74 6.11
C ASP A 101 7.96 11.69 6.03
N ILE A 102 9.16 11.97 6.61
CA ILE A 102 10.36 11.16 6.43
C ILE A 102 10.47 10.08 7.51
N ASP A 103 10.75 8.86 7.07
CA ASP A 103 10.99 7.71 7.93
C ASP A 103 12.48 7.57 8.35
N ILE A 104 12.79 6.53 9.14
CA ILE A 104 14.15 6.24 9.61
C ILE A 104 15.13 5.93 8.46
N ASN A 105 14.65 5.53 7.28
CA ASN A 105 15.47 5.24 6.10
C ASN A 105 15.77 6.49 5.28
N GLY A 106 15.20 7.64 5.66
CA GLY A 106 15.36 8.92 4.95
C GLY A 106 14.43 9.09 3.76
N HIS A 107 13.44 8.24 3.60
CA HIS A 107 12.44 8.30 2.53
C HIS A 107 11.10 8.80 3.05
N VAL A 108 10.25 9.32 2.16
CA VAL A 108 8.85 9.56 2.52
C VAL A 108 8.19 8.24 2.93
N ASN A 109 7.66 8.21 4.14
CA ASN A 109 7.02 7.03 4.70
C ASN A 109 5.78 6.64 3.88
N SER A 110 5.63 5.34 3.62
CA SER A 110 4.50 4.80 2.85
C SER A 110 3.13 5.22 3.38
N ILE A 111 2.98 5.34 4.71
CA ILE A 111 1.73 5.81 5.33
C ILE A 111 1.44 7.27 5.00
N ARG A 112 2.47 8.12 4.84
CA ARG A 112 2.28 9.54 4.50
C ARG A 112 1.65 9.72 3.13
N TYR A 113 2.01 8.90 2.15
CA TYR A 113 1.31 8.93 0.86
C TYR A 113 -0.18 8.61 1.02
N ILE A 114 -0.53 7.64 1.86
CA ILE A 114 -1.93 7.30 2.15
C ILE A 114 -2.65 8.49 2.79
N GLU A 115 -2.07 9.10 3.81
CA GLU A 115 -2.64 10.28 4.49
C GLU A 115 -2.86 11.42 3.49
N HIS A 116 -1.85 11.75 2.67
CA HIS A 116 -1.97 12.81 1.67
C HIS A 116 -3.02 12.51 0.59
N ILE A 117 -3.19 11.24 0.18
CA ILE A 117 -4.28 10.86 -0.73
C ILE A 117 -5.64 11.06 -0.05
N LEU A 118 -5.77 10.64 1.20
CA LEU A 118 -7.02 10.80 1.94
C LEU A 118 -7.38 12.29 2.16
N ASP A 119 -6.37 13.15 2.31
CA ASP A 119 -6.55 14.60 2.45
C ASP A 119 -7.05 15.31 1.17
N LEU A 120 -7.01 14.64 0.00
CA LEU A 120 -7.60 15.19 -1.23
C LEU A 120 -9.13 15.29 -1.14
N PHE A 121 -9.75 14.47 -0.32
CA PHE A 121 -11.21 14.37 -0.23
C PHE A 121 -11.77 15.14 0.96
N PRO A 122 -12.94 15.79 0.80
CA PRO A 122 -13.55 16.55 1.88
C PRO A 122 -13.99 15.63 3.04
N ILE A 123 -13.85 16.11 4.26
CA ILE A 123 -14.23 15.38 5.48
C ILE A 123 -15.69 14.88 5.49
N ASP A 124 -16.58 15.57 4.79
CA ASP A 124 -17.99 15.20 4.70
C ASP A 124 -18.22 13.92 3.87
N LEU A 125 -17.29 13.60 2.95
CA LEU A 125 -17.29 12.32 2.26
C LEU A 125 -17.12 11.17 3.27
N TYR A 126 -16.18 11.30 4.19
CA TYR A 126 -15.88 10.27 5.21
C TYR A 126 -16.96 10.16 6.31
N LYS A 127 -17.79 11.19 6.51
CA LYS A 127 -18.95 11.13 7.41
C LYS A 127 -20.11 10.33 6.80
N SER A 128 -20.22 10.34 5.48
CA SER A 128 -21.34 9.75 4.74
C SER A 128 -21.00 8.41 4.10
N LYS A 129 -19.72 8.16 3.82
CA LYS A 129 -19.22 6.98 3.11
C LYS A 129 -18.07 6.33 3.87
N ARG A 130 -17.83 5.06 3.60
CA ARG A 130 -16.73 4.28 4.17
C ARG A 130 -15.87 3.71 3.04
N ILE A 131 -14.56 3.77 3.20
CA ILE A 131 -13.62 3.12 2.28
C ILE A 131 -13.83 1.61 2.36
N GLN A 132 -14.22 1.00 1.26
CA GLN A 132 -14.40 -0.44 1.13
C GLN A 132 -13.10 -1.12 0.67
N ARG A 133 -12.40 -0.50 -0.27
CA ARG A 133 -11.16 -0.98 -0.86
C ARG A 133 -10.18 0.18 -1.05
N PHE A 134 -8.92 -0.06 -0.70
CA PHE A 134 -7.83 0.87 -0.92
C PHE A 134 -6.65 0.07 -1.47
N GLU A 135 -6.10 0.49 -2.60
CA GLU A 135 -4.94 -0.13 -3.23
C GLU A 135 -3.83 0.90 -3.41
N MET A 136 -2.59 0.46 -3.21
CA MET A 136 -1.41 1.31 -3.35
C MET A 136 -0.28 0.54 -4.01
N ALA A 137 0.32 1.11 -5.04
CA ALA A 137 1.54 0.61 -5.67
C ALA A 137 2.66 1.63 -5.49
N TYR A 138 3.69 1.27 -4.73
CA TYR A 138 4.88 2.10 -4.57
C TYR A 138 5.86 1.78 -5.68
N VAL A 139 6.18 2.77 -6.52
CA VAL A 139 6.99 2.61 -7.74
C VAL A 139 8.38 3.18 -7.56
N ALA A 140 8.50 4.32 -6.88
CA ALA A 140 9.77 4.99 -6.60
C ALA A 140 9.77 5.64 -5.21
N GLU A 141 10.97 5.89 -4.69
CA GLU A 141 11.17 6.56 -3.41
C GLU A 141 11.15 8.08 -3.59
N SER A 142 10.61 8.81 -2.60
CA SER A 142 10.71 10.27 -2.50
C SER A 142 11.44 10.66 -1.23
N TYR A 143 12.03 11.85 -1.24
CA TYR A 143 12.92 12.36 -0.20
C TYR A 143 12.43 13.71 0.34
N TYR A 144 13.04 14.14 1.46
CA TYR A 144 12.82 15.47 1.98
C TYR A 144 13.07 16.55 0.92
N GLY A 145 12.10 17.45 0.74
CA GLY A 145 12.19 18.55 -0.20
C GLY A 145 11.66 18.24 -1.61
N ASP A 146 11.35 16.98 -1.93
CA ASP A 146 10.71 16.64 -3.20
C ASP A 146 9.30 17.28 -3.29
N GLU A 147 8.97 17.85 -4.46
CA GLU A 147 7.60 18.28 -4.77
C GLU A 147 6.79 17.07 -5.21
N LEU A 148 5.70 16.80 -4.51
CA LEU A 148 4.74 15.76 -4.84
C LEU A 148 3.50 16.40 -5.47
N SER A 149 3.16 15.99 -6.69
CA SER A 149 1.97 16.43 -7.43
C SER A 149 0.98 15.27 -7.50
N PHE A 150 -0.27 15.53 -7.14
CA PHE A 150 -1.35 14.56 -7.08
C PHE A 150 -2.29 14.74 -8.26
N PHE A 151 -2.57 13.65 -8.95
CA PHE A 151 -3.47 13.59 -10.10
C PHE A 151 -4.61 12.65 -9.76
N GLU A 152 -5.84 13.17 -9.72
CA GLU A 152 -7.03 12.43 -9.32
C GLU A 152 -8.00 12.31 -10.50
N GLU A 153 -8.64 11.17 -10.63
CA GLU A 153 -9.68 10.89 -11.61
C GLU A 153 -10.78 10.05 -10.99
N GLU A 154 -12.03 10.53 -11.02
CA GLU A 154 -13.20 9.72 -10.69
C GLU A 154 -13.56 8.88 -11.92
N VAL A 155 -13.29 7.56 -11.85
CA VAL A 155 -13.47 6.63 -12.98
C VAL A 155 -14.86 6.01 -13.01
N SER A 156 -15.50 5.93 -11.86
CA SER A 156 -16.90 5.52 -11.72
C SER A 156 -17.48 6.09 -10.42
N GLU A 157 -18.77 5.92 -10.19
CA GLU A 157 -19.41 6.39 -8.95
C GLU A 157 -18.72 5.79 -7.72
N ASN A 158 -18.09 6.64 -6.91
CA ASN A 158 -17.34 6.29 -5.70
C ASN A 158 -16.04 5.49 -5.92
N GLU A 159 -15.48 5.51 -7.13
CA GLU A 159 -14.19 4.93 -7.43
C GLU A 159 -13.24 6.01 -7.96
N TYR A 160 -12.13 6.20 -7.27
CA TYR A 160 -11.14 7.23 -7.56
C TYR A 160 -9.79 6.59 -7.83
N HIS A 161 -9.15 7.01 -8.90
CA HIS A 161 -7.76 6.71 -9.19
C HIS A 161 -6.90 7.93 -8.86
N VAL A 162 -5.80 7.71 -8.16
CA VAL A 162 -4.85 8.77 -7.80
C VAL A 162 -3.45 8.33 -8.22
N GLU A 163 -2.75 9.19 -8.93
CA GLU A 163 -1.33 9.02 -9.27
C GLU A 163 -0.53 10.14 -8.61
N ILE A 164 0.59 9.81 -7.99
CA ILE A 164 1.51 10.78 -7.39
C ILE A 164 2.79 10.81 -8.21
N LYS A 165 3.19 12.02 -8.64
CA LYS A 165 4.47 12.26 -9.33
C LYS A 165 5.34 13.17 -8.50
N LYS A 166 6.63 12.87 -8.41
CA LYS A 166 7.62 13.75 -7.81
C LYS A 166 8.32 14.60 -8.87
N ASN A 167 8.64 15.82 -8.49
CA ASN A 167 9.44 16.77 -9.30
C ASN A 167 8.93 16.88 -10.76
N GLY A 168 7.62 16.80 -10.94
CA GLY A 168 6.91 17.07 -12.18
C GLY A 168 6.65 15.86 -13.09
N SER A 169 7.40 14.76 -13.00
CA SER A 169 7.25 13.69 -14.00
C SER A 169 7.43 12.26 -13.51
N GLU A 170 8.20 12.03 -12.45
CA GLU A 170 8.51 10.67 -11.99
C GLU A 170 7.38 10.13 -11.11
N VAL A 171 6.70 9.09 -11.58
CA VAL A 171 5.64 8.40 -10.83
C VAL A 171 6.24 7.73 -9.59
N VAL A 172 5.65 7.99 -8.43
CA VAL A 172 6.05 7.39 -7.15
C VAL A 172 5.01 6.42 -6.59
N CYS A 173 3.74 6.65 -6.84
CA CYS A 173 2.63 5.72 -6.59
C CYS A 173 1.37 6.13 -7.33
#